data_d22a8ac767379ed5a6ddc3e85f01ee7d
#
_entry.id   d22a8ac767379ed5a6ddc3e85f01ee7d
#
_cell.length_a   1.000
_cell.length_b   1.000
_cell.length_c   1.000
_cell.angle_alpha   90.00
_cell.angle_beta   90.00
_cell.angle_gamma   90.00
#
_symmetry.space_group_name_H-M   'P 1'
#
loop_
_entity.id
_entity.type
_entity.pdbx_description
1 polymer ?
#
loop_
_entity_poly.entity_id
_entity_poly.type
_entity_poly.pdbx_seq_one_letter_code
_entity_poly.pdbx_strand_id
1 'polypeptide(L)'
;MRKAIVSHIGLNPETQRQMMAGEMEVDLVPQGTLIERIRAGGYGLGGVLTQTGLGTPVADGKERVQIEGKSYLVEPALRADFALVHAFVADYLGNLGYALTARNFNPVIAMAGATVIACADNIVPVGVCPPDHVMTPAPVVDYLVANA
;
A
#
# COMPACT_ATOMS: atom_id res chain seq x y z
N MET A 1 -13.04 6.50 11.69
CA MET A 1 -11.93 6.91 10.78
C MET A 1 -12.27 8.30 10.27
N ARG A 2 -11.30 9.22 10.10
CA ARG A 2 -11.59 10.57 9.58
C ARG A 2 -11.43 10.67 8.07
N LYS A 3 -10.43 9.96 7.54
CA LYS A 3 -10.10 9.96 6.10
C LYS A 3 -9.67 8.57 5.65
N ALA A 4 -10.08 8.20 4.45
CA ALA A 4 -9.60 7.02 3.74
C ALA A 4 -9.00 7.44 2.40
N ILE A 5 -7.82 6.91 2.05
CA ILE A 5 -7.20 7.05 0.73
C ILE A 5 -7.22 5.65 0.12
N VAL A 6 -8.04 5.45 -0.87
CA VAL A 6 -8.37 4.11 -1.39
C VAL A 6 -8.58 4.14 -2.90
N SER A 7 -8.47 2.99 -3.54
CA SER A 7 -8.75 2.86 -4.98
C SER A 7 -10.21 2.51 -5.27
N HIS A 8 -10.93 1.92 -4.30
CA HIS A 8 -12.29 1.44 -4.49
C HIS A 8 -13.02 1.29 -3.14
N ILE A 9 -14.30 1.64 -3.11
CA ILE A 9 -15.17 1.48 -1.93
C ILE A 9 -16.43 0.65 -2.21
N GLY A 10 -16.65 0.21 -3.45
CA GLY A 10 -17.87 -0.44 -3.90
C GLY A 10 -18.24 -1.74 -3.17
N LEU A 11 -17.26 -2.39 -2.52
CA LEU A 11 -17.45 -3.61 -1.73
C LEU A 11 -17.51 -3.35 -0.21
N ASN A 12 -17.47 -2.08 0.21
CA ASN A 12 -17.55 -1.71 1.63
C ASN A 12 -18.75 -0.77 1.87
N PRO A 13 -19.94 -1.31 2.20
CA PRO A 13 -21.15 -0.51 2.39
C PRO A 13 -21.01 0.53 3.51
N GLU A 14 -20.28 0.23 4.57
CA GLU A 14 -20.10 1.15 5.68
C GLU A 14 -19.24 2.37 5.28
N THR A 15 -18.18 2.16 4.52
CA THR A 15 -17.38 3.26 3.96
C THR A 15 -18.22 4.15 3.03
N GLN A 16 -19.06 3.54 2.18
CA GLN A 16 -19.98 4.29 1.32
C GLN A 16 -20.98 5.11 2.15
N ARG A 17 -21.59 4.51 3.17
CA ARG A 17 -22.52 5.18 4.06
C ARG A 17 -21.90 6.38 4.74
N GLN A 18 -20.71 6.21 5.34
CA GLN A 18 -19.99 7.29 6.04
C GLN A 18 -19.58 8.42 5.09
N MET A 19 -19.14 8.08 3.89
CA MET A 19 -18.81 9.07 2.85
C MET A 19 -20.05 9.89 2.45
N MET A 20 -21.16 9.22 2.17
CA MET A 20 -22.42 9.89 1.78
C MET A 20 -23.01 10.74 2.91
N ALA A 21 -22.82 10.33 4.16
CA ALA A 21 -23.25 11.08 5.34
C ALA A 21 -22.29 12.23 5.71
N GLY A 22 -21.15 12.38 5.02
CA GLY A 22 -20.15 13.39 5.35
C GLY A 22 -19.37 13.10 6.66
N GLU A 23 -19.48 11.87 7.18
CA GLU A 23 -18.81 11.43 8.41
C GLU A 23 -17.35 11.06 8.18
N MET A 24 -16.97 10.79 6.92
CA MET A 24 -15.62 10.41 6.52
C MET A 24 -15.26 11.02 5.17
N GLU A 25 -14.08 11.63 5.10
CA GLU A 25 -13.47 12.03 3.83
C GLU A 25 -12.93 10.78 3.10
N VAL A 26 -13.28 10.63 1.82
CA VAL A 26 -12.75 9.55 0.99
C VAL A 26 -12.06 10.14 -0.23
N ASP A 27 -10.77 9.87 -0.36
CA ASP A 27 -9.95 10.21 -1.51
C ASP A 27 -9.82 8.97 -2.42
N LEU A 28 -10.49 8.99 -3.56
CA LEU A 28 -10.46 7.90 -4.54
C LEU A 28 -9.30 8.10 -5.50
N VAL A 29 -8.27 7.31 -5.33
CA VAL A 29 -7.04 7.36 -6.14
C VAL A 29 -7.02 6.17 -7.11
N PRO A 30 -6.73 6.37 -8.41
CA PRO A 30 -6.56 5.24 -9.33
C PRO A 30 -5.57 4.21 -8.77
N GLN A 31 -5.92 2.93 -8.83
CA GLN A 31 -5.19 1.87 -8.12
C GLN A 31 -3.69 1.83 -8.44
N GLY A 32 -3.32 1.97 -9.72
CA GLY A 32 -1.92 2.03 -10.12
C GLY A 32 -1.19 3.24 -9.55
N THR A 33 -1.85 4.41 -9.51
CA THR A 33 -1.29 5.61 -8.88
C THR A 33 -1.12 5.42 -7.38
N LEU A 34 -2.13 4.82 -6.71
CA LEU A 34 -2.09 4.58 -5.26
C LEU A 34 -0.89 3.71 -4.88
N ILE A 35 -0.71 2.57 -5.56
CA ILE A 35 0.40 1.67 -5.24
C ILE A 35 1.77 2.31 -5.50
N GLU A 36 1.91 3.10 -6.57
CA GLU A 36 3.18 3.77 -6.87
C GLU A 36 3.47 4.93 -5.90
N ARG A 37 2.47 5.64 -5.41
CA ARG A 37 2.63 6.61 -4.32
C ARG A 37 3.12 5.95 -3.02
N ILE A 38 2.58 4.77 -2.68
CA ILE A 38 3.03 3.97 -1.53
C ILE A 38 4.46 3.47 -1.76
N ARG A 39 4.74 2.94 -2.95
CA ARG A 39 6.10 2.50 -3.32
C ARG A 39 7.10 3.65 -3.20
N ALA A 40 6.79 4.81 -3.77
CA ALA A 40 7.63 6.00 -3.64
C ALA A 40 7.93 6.35 -2.18
N GLY A 41 6.92 6.28 -1.31
CA GLY A 41 7.08 6.49 0.12
C GLY A 41 8.05 5.51 0.77
N GLY A 42 7.89 4.23 0.49
CA GLY A 42 8.73 3.15 1.04
C GLY A 42 10.18 3.21 0.57
N TYR A 43 10.43 3.72 -0.62
CA TYR A 43 11.78 3.79 -1.22
C TYR A 43 12.42 5.18 -1.14
N GLY A 44 11.87 6.09 -0.34
CA GLY A 44 12.48 7.40 -0.08
C GLY A 44 12.32 8.42 -1.20
N LEU A 45 11.42 8.16 -2.17
CA LEU A 45 11.11 9.10 -3.25
C LEU A 45 10.06 10.12 -2.79
N GLY A 46 10.09 11.33 -3.38
CA GLY A 46 9.13 12.40 -3.07
C GLY A 46 7.74 12.19 -3.67
N GLY A 47 7.64 11.39 -4.71
CA GLY A 47 6.40 11.13 -5.44
C GLY A 47 6.66 10.46 -6.77
N VAL A 48 5.61 10.38 -7.59
CA VAL A 48 5.66 9.80 -8.93
C VAL A 48 4.97 10.70 -9.95
N LEU A 49 5.32 10.52 -11.21
CA LEU A 49 4.69 11.20 -12.34
C LEU A 49 3.81 10.20 -13.09
N THR A 50 2.56 10.58 -13.36
CA THR A 50 1.61 9.72 -14.06
C THR A 50 0.77 10.50 -15.07
N GLN A 51 0.38 9.85 -16.16
CA GLN A 51 -0.64 10.38 -17.07
C GLN A 51 -2.06 9.98 -16.67
N THR A 52 -2.20 9.03 -15.73
CA THR A 52 -3.50 8.56 -15.27
C THR A 52 -4.25 9.68 -14.57
N GLY A 53 -5.46 9.94 -15.04
CA GLY A 53 -6.32 10.99 -14.48
C GLY A 53 -6.24 12.34 -15.21
N LEU A 54 -5.34 12.53 -16.18
CA LEU A 54 -5.33 13.74 -17.01
C LEU A 54 -6.69 13.92 -17.70
N GLY A 55 -7.21 15.16 -17.67
CA GLY A 55 -8.52 15.49 -18.27
C GLY A 55 -9.72 14.98 -17.48
N THR A 56 -9.54 14.51 -16.26
CA THR A 56 -10.60 14.08 -15.36
C THR A 56 -10.54 14.84 -14.03
N PRO A 57 -11.57 14.79 -13.17
CA PRO A 57 -11.54 15.41 -11.84
C PRO A 57 -10.39 14.95 -10.95
N VAL A 58 -9.78 13.80 -11.23
CA VAL A 58 -8.58 13.33 -10.52
C VAL A 58 -7.41 14.31 -10.66
N ALA A 59 -7.36 15.08 -11.73
CA ALA A 59 -6.30 16.07 -12.00
C ALA A 59 -6.53 17.42 -11.32
N ASP A 60 -7.69 17.65 -10.72
CA ASP A 60 -8.03 18.94 -10.15
C ASP A 60 -7.14 19.28 -8.95
N GLY A 61 -6.56 20.48 -8.95
CA GLY A 61 -5.65 20.94 -7.91
C GLY A 61 -4.26 20.32 -7.89
N LYS A 62 -3.96 19.38 -8.81
CA LYS A 62 -2.64 18.73 -8.87
C LYS A 62 -1.67 19.49 -9.77
N GLU A 63 -0.41 19.50 -9.35
CA GLU A 63 0.70 20.02 -10.16
C GLU A 63 0.89 19.18 -11.41
N ARG A 64 1.29 19.86 -12.51
CA ARG A 64 1.57 19.23 -13.81
C ARG A 64 2.99 19.54 -14.25
N VAL A 65 3.65 18.54 -14.80
CA VAL A 65 5.01 18.64 -15.35
C VAL A 65 5.00 18.19 -16.80
N GLN A 66 5.77 18.88 -17.64
CA GLN A 66 6.00 18.50 -19.03
C GLN A 66 7.34 17.78 -19.15
N ILE A 67 7.32 16.57 -19.72
CA ILE A 67 8.53 15.81 -20.03
C ILE A 67 8.41 15.30 -21.46
N GLU A 68 9.37 15.64 -22.30
CA GLU A 68 9.40 15.24 -23.73
C GLU A 68 8.08 15.52 -24.46
N GLY A 69 7.48 16.68 -24.21
CA GLY A 69 6.22 17.11 -24.83
C GLY A 69 4.96 16.43 -24.29
N LYS A 70 5.08 15.57 -23.27
CA LYS A 70 3.95 14.90 -22.60
C LYS A 70 3.69 15.52 -21.24
N SER A 71 2.40 15.70 -20.90
CA SER A 71 1.97 16.17 -19.57
C SER A 71 1.87 15.00 -18.61
N TYR A 72 2.28 15.24 -17.36
CA TYR A 72 2.15 14.33 -16.23
C TYR A 72 1.58 15.05 -15.03
N LEU A 73 0.80 14.34 -14.21
CA LEU A 73 0.41 14.77 -12.87
C LEU A 73 1.52 14.39 -11.88
N VAL A 74 1.81 15.29 -10.95
CA VAL A 74 2.68 15.02 -9.80
C VAL A 74 1.83 14.40 -8.70
N GLU A 75 2.14 13.18 -8.30
CA GLU A 75 1.47 12.45 -7.25
C GLU A 75 2.43 12.27 -6.06
N PRO A 76 2.21 12.96 -4.93
CA PRO A 76 3.08 12.87 -3.76
C PRO A 76 3.14 11.46 -3.19
N ALA A 77 4.30 11.09 -2.65
CA ALA A 77 4.50 9.83 -1.96
C ALA A 77 3.57 9.67 -0.75
N LEU A 78 3.19 8.43 -0.46
CA LEU A 78 2.42 8.07 0.74
C LEU A 78 3.28 7.26 1.69
N ARG A 79 3.27 7.66 2.96
CA ARG A 79 3.90 6.96 4.08
C ARG A 79 2.89 6.85 5.21
N ALA A 80 3.09 5.90 6.11
CA ALA A 80 2.23 5.71 7.28
C ALA A 80 3.07 5.46 8.53
N ASP A 81 2.52 5.77 9.69
CA ASP A 81 3.12 5.42 10.98
C ASP A 81 3.11 3.91 11.20
N PHE A 82 2.04 3.23 10.71
CA PHE A 82 1.86 1.79 10.82
C PHE A 82 1.51 1.17 9.47
N ALA A 83 2.18 0.07 9.13
CA ALA A 83 1.79 -0.83 8.06
C ALA A 83 1.23 -2.12 8.64
N LEU A 84 -0.01 -2.45 8.29
CA LEU A 84 -0.65 -3.71 8.66
C LEU A 84 -0.63 -4.61 7.43
N VAL A 85 0.08 -5.74 7.48
CA VAL A 85 0.23 -6.67 6.36
C VAL A 85 -0.17 -8.08 6.76
N HIS A 86 -0.68 -8.82 5.76
CA HIS A 86 -1.06 -10.22 5.94
C HIS A 86 -0.28 -11.09 4.97
N ALA A 87 0.46 -12.07 5.51
CA ALA A 87 1.27 -13.02 4.77
C ALA A 87 0.63 -14.42 4.77
N PHE A 88 0.90 -15.22 3.75
CA PHE A 88 0.55 -16.64 3.72
C PHE A 88 1.47 -17.44 4.65
N VAL A 89 2.76 -17.10 4.66
CA VAL A 89 3.76 -17.74 5.50
C VAL A 89 4.72 -16.70 6.07
N ALA A 90 5.08 -16.86 7.33
CA ALA A 90 6.18 -16.15 7.97
C ALA A 90 7.11 -17.16 8.66
N ASP A 91 8.41 -16.91 8.67
CA ASP A 91 9.30 -17.62 9.57
C ASP A 91 9.43 -16.89 10.92
N TYR A 92 10.04 -17.56 11.92
CA TYR A 92 10.20 -16.98 13.26
C TYR A 92 11.06 -15.71 13.32
N LEU A 93 11.81 -15.39 12.27
CA LEU A 93 12.54 -14.11 12.15
C LEU A 93 11.68 -12.99 11.60
N GLY A 94 10.54 -13.30 10.97
CA GLY A 94 9.68 -12.32 10.30
C GLY A 94 9.91 -12.20 8.80
N ASN A 95 10.57 -13.15 8.15
CA ASN A 95 10.59 -13.22 6.68
C ASN A 95 9.21 -13.62 6.18
N LEU A 96 8.63 -12.84 5.23
CA LEU A 96 7.26 -13.03 4.78
C LEU A 96 7.20 -13.51 3.34
N GLY A 97 6.35 -14.50 3.09
CA GLY A 97 5.91 -14.94 1.77
C GLY A 97 4.41 -14.73 1.59
N TYR A 98 4.02 -14.25 0.42
CA TYR A 98 2.62 -13.95 0.11
C TYR A 98 2.08 -14.88 -0.97
N ALA A 99 0.79 -15.17 -0.91
CA ALA A 99 0.10 -15.98 -1.90
C ALA A 99 -0.87 -15.15 -2.74
N LEU A 100 -1.08 -15.55 -3.99
CA LEU A 100 -2.09 -15.01 -4.88
C LEU A 100 -2.04 -13.47 -4.97
N THR A 101 -3.19 -12.80 -4.86
CA THR A 101 -3.31 -11.33 -4.97
C THR A 101 -2.75 -10.57 -3.78
N ALA A 102 -2.51 -11.22 -2.64
CA ALA A 102 -1.83 -10.60 -1.49
C ALA A 102 -0.40 -10.12 -1.83
N ARG A 103 0.19 -10.66 -2.90
CA ARG A 103 1.49 -10.24 -3.44
C ARG A 103 1.49 -8.82 -4.02
N ASN A 104 0.33 -8.24 -4.32
CA ASN A 104 0.25 -6.94 -4.97
C ASN A 104 0.60 -5.78 -4.05
N PHE A 105 -0.13 -5.62 -2.94
CA PHE A 105 -0.02 -4.47 -2.06
C PHE A 105 0.82 -4.74 -0.81
N ASN A 106 0.70 -5.92 -0.18
CA ASN A 106 1.33 -6.18 1.12
C ASN A 106 2.84 -5.93 1.14
N PRO A 107 3.66 -6.43 0.17
CA PRO A 107 5.10 -6.19 0.21
C PRO A 107 5.45 -4.71 0.02
N VAL A 108 4.65 -3.96 -0.73
CA VAL A 108 4.87 -2.53 -0.97
C VAL A 108 4.47 -1.69 0.25
N ILE A 109 3.34 -2.04 0.88
CA ILE A 109 2.86 -1.38 2.11
C ILE A 109 3.86 -1.58 3.26
N ALA A 110 4.41 -2.80 3.40
CA ALA A 110 5.44 -3.08 4.41
C ALA A 110 6.62 -2.11 4.33
N MET A 111 7.05 -1.71 3.13
CA MET A 111 8.17 -0.78 2.95
C MET A 111 7.81 0.67 3.32
N ALA A 112 6.53 1.04 3.34
CA ALA A 112 6.06 2.42 3.51
C ALA A 112 5.61 2.76 4.94
N GLY A 113 5.53 1.78 5.83
CA GLY A 113 5.23 1.98 7.25
C GLY A 113 6.48 2.29 8.07
N ALA A 114 6.36 3.18 9.06
CA ALA A 114 7.42 3.39 10.04
C ALA A 114 7.49 2.23 11.06
N THR A 115 6.37 1.59 11.33
CA THR A 115 6.25 0.36 12.12
C THR A 115 5.43 -0.67 11.34
N VAL A 116 5.97 -1.86 11.16
CA VAL A 116 5.36 -2.93 10.36
C VAL A 116 4.86 -4.05 11.27
N ILE A 117 3.55 -4.25 11.26
CA ILE A 117 2.89 -5.33 11.99
C ILE A 117 2.37 -6.34 10.97
N ALA A 118 2.94 -7.54 10.99
CA ALA A 118 2.57 -8.63 10.09
C ALA A 118 1.79 -9.71 10.85
N CYS A 119 0.69 -10.20 10.26
CA CYS A 119 0.13 -11.50 10.64
C CYS A 119 0.31 -12.49 9.50
N ALA A 120 0.32 -13.79 9.83
CA ALA A 120 0.51 -14.83 8.83
C ALA A 120 -0.42 -16.02 9.13
N ASP A 121 -0.89 -16.67 8.05
CA ASP A 121 -1.68 -17.91 8.15
C ASP A 121 -0.84 -19.06 8.71
N ASN A 122 0.47 -19.07 8.38
CA ASN A 122 1.41 -20.11 8.78
C ASN A 122 2.68 -19.45 9.33
N ILE A 123 3.01 -19.71 10.59
CA ILE A 123 4.29 -19.32 11.18
C ILE A 123 5.15 -20.59 11.32
N VAL A 124 6.31 -20.58 10.67
CA VAL A 124 7.17 -21.76 10.50
C VAL A 124 8.59 -21.52 11.02
N PRO A 125 9.34 -22.58 11.32
CA PRO A 125 10.75 -22.45 11.68
C PRO A 125 11.58 -21.80 10.57
N VAL A 126 12.66 -21.12 10.97
CA VAL A 126 13.64 -20.51 10.03
C VAL A 126 14.20 -21.60 9.12
N GLY A 127 14.25 -21.30 7.82
CA GLY A 127 14.74 -22.22 6.79
C GLY A 127 13.65 -23.10 6.14
N VAL A 128 12.43 -23.11 6.68
CA VAL A 128 11.28 -23.78 6.03
C VAL A 128 10.75 -22.94 4.87
N CYS A 129 10.74 -21.62 5.02
CA CYS A 129 10.45 -20.72 3.89
C CYS A 129 11.72 -20.60 3.02
N PRO A 130 11.69 -21.04 1.74
CA PRO A 130 12.84 -20.90 0.87
C PRO A 130 13.23 -19.44 0.68
N PRO A 131 14.53 -19.07 0.67
CA PRO A 131 14.98 -17.69 0.49
C PRO A 131 14.37 -16.99 -0.73
N ASP A 132 14.23 -17.68 -1.84
CA ASP A 132 13.66 -17.18 -3.10
C ASP A 132 12.16 -16.87 -3.01
N HIS A 133 11.46 -17.37 -1.99
CA HIS A 133 10.05 -17.09 -1.73
C HIS A 133 9.84 -15.93 -0.75
N VAL A 134 10.90 -15.42 -0.13
CA VAL A 134 10.82 -14.26 0.76
C VAL A 134 10.59 -12.99 -0.07
N MET A 135 9.47 -12.33 0.14
CA MET A 135 9.11 -11.08 -0.54
C MET A 135 9.26 -9.86 0.37
N THR A 136 9.06 -10.01 1.67
CA THR A 136 9.39 -9.00 2.68
C THR A 136 10.40 -9.60 3.63
N PRO A 137 11.64 -9.10 3.65
CA PRO A 137 12.68 -9.66 4.53
C PRO A 137 12.48 -9.24 5.99
N ALA A 138 12.91 -10.08 6.91
CA ALA A 138 12.76 -9.90 8.35
C ALA A 138 13.12 -8.49 8.88
N PRO A 139 14.18 -7.80 8.43
CA PRO A 139 14.52 -6.46 8.92
C PRO A 139 13.45 -5.38 8.67
N VAL A 140 12.45 -5.67 7.83
CA VAL A 140 11.34 -4.75 7.53
C VAL A 140 10.18 -4.93 8.53
N VAL A 141 10.12 -6.06 9.23
CA VAL A 141 9.00 -6.44 10.09
C VAL A 141 9.35 -6.18 11.55
N ASP A 142 8.58 -5.31 12.22
CA ASP A 142 8.79 -5.01 13.64
C ASP A 142 8.05 -5.99 14.55
N TYR A 143 6.85 -6.40 14.14
CA TYR A 143 6.01 -7.30 14.94
C TYR A 143 5.40 -8.39 14.06
N LEU A 144 5.56 -9.63 14.50
CA LEU A 144 4.87 -10.79 13.93
C LEU A 144 3.78 -11.26 14.90
N VAL A 145 2.54 -11.31 14.43
CA VAL A 145 1.36 -11.69 15.20
C VAL A 145 0.82 -13.00 14.64
N ALA A 146 0.58 -13.97 15.52
CA ALA A 146 -0.10 -15.21 15.13
C ALA A 146 -1.58 -14.91 14.83
N ASN A 147 -2.09 -15.55 13.79
CA ASN A 147 -3.54 -15.56 13.52
C ASN A 147 -4.20 -16.41 14.64
N ALA A 148 -5.20 -15.85 15.31
CA ALA A 148 -5.91 -16.53 16.40
C ALA A 148 -6.92 -17.54 15.85
#